data_1e36e9466ea5b99a1403526875f658ea
#
_entry.id   1e36e9466ea5b99a1403526875f658ea
#
_cell.length_a   1.000
_cell.length_b   1.000
_cell.length_c   1.000
_cell.angle_alpha   90.00
_cell.angle_beta   90.00
_cell.angle_gamma   90.00
#
_symmetry.space_group_name_H-M   'P 1'
#
loop_
_entity.id
_entity.type
_entity.pdbx_description
1 polymer ?
#
loop_
_entity_poly.entity_id
_entity_poly.type
_entity_poly.pdbx_seq_one_letter_code
_entity_poly.pdbx_strand_id
1 'polypeptide(L)'
;MRDSNDIKILGIETSCDDTAIGVVTSKKDILSNVVINQNSNLNNYGGVVPEIAARDHLSNLDHAINRALEESKLNLKEIDLIAATGGPGLIGGVIVGTVFAKSLAMSLEKPYVAVNHLEGHALTARLTDNIKYPYLLLLVSGGHTQIIAVI
;
A
#
# COMPACT_ATOMS: atom_id res chain seq x y z
N MET A 1 11.05 23.86 -12.27
CA MET A 1 11.00 22.88 -13.37
C MET A 1 10.91 21.51 -12.73
N ARG A 2 9.81 20.78 -12.90
CA ARG A 2 9.73 19.39 -12.47
C ARG A 2 10.65 18.58 -13.36
N ASP A 3 11.54 17.81 -12.76
CA ASP A 3 12.46 16.93 -13.46
C ASP A 3 11.61 15.87 -14.20
N SER A 4 11.69 15.84 -15.52
CA SER A 4 10.84 15.00 -16.39
C SER A 4 11.04 13.49 -16.20
N ASN A 5 11.87 13.09 -15.22
CA ASN A 5 12.27 11.71 -14.97
C ASN A 5 11.84 11.20 -13.59
N ASP A 6 10.99 11.92 -12.85
CA ASP A 6 10.55 11.53 -11.53
C ASP A 6 9.20 10.81 -11.61
N ILE A 7 9.21 9.49 -11.49
CA ILE A 7 8.03 8.61 -11.59
C ILE A 7 7.21 8.70 -10.30
N LYS A 8 5.92 8.99 -10.42
CA LYS A 8 4.97 9.04 -9.31
C LYS A 8 4.19 7.74 -9.23
N ILE A 9 4.20 7.14 -8.06
CA ILE A 9 3.68 5.80 -7.82
C ILE A 9 2.55 5.91 -6.79
N LEU A 10 1.38 5.39 -7.14
CA LEU A 10 0.27 5.18 -6.21
C LEU A 10 0.31 3.75 -5.71
N GLY A 11 0.54 3.57 -4.41
CA GLY A 11 0.55 2.27 -3.73
C GLY A 11 -0.75 2.01 -2.97
N ILE A 12 -1.28 0.79 -3.08
CA ILE A 12 -2.51 0.33 -2.44
C ILE A 12 -2.19 -0.88 -1.55
N GLU A 13 -2.53 -0.79 -0.27
CA GLU A 13 -2.34 -1.87 0.72
C GLU A 13 -3.68 -2.19 1.40
N THR A 14 -4.11 -3.44 1.26
CA THR A 14 -5.37 -3.97 1.82
C THR A 14 -5.21 -5.42 2.28
N SER A 15 -4.00 -5.85 2.61
CA SER A 15 -3.71 -7.28 2.86
C SER A 15 -4.16 -7.78 4.23
N CYS A 16 -4.48 -6.90 5.17
CA CYS A 16 -4.94 -7.26 6.52
C CYS A 16 -6.21 -6.50 6.91
N ASP A 17 -6.14 -5.61 7.88
CA ASP A 17 -7.28 -4.87 8.46
C ASP A 17 -7.27 -3.37 8.17
N ASP A 18 -6.14 -2.82 7.78
CA ASP A 18 -6.04 -1.42 7.41
C ASP A 18 -6.15 -1.21 5.89
N THR A 19 -6.87 -0.17 5.48
CA THR A 19 -6.84 0.33 4.11
C THR A 19 -5.82 1.44 4.03
N ALA A 20 -4.71 1.24 3.33
CA ALA A 20 -3.67 2.25 3.21
C ALA A 20 -3.37 2.61 1.75
N ILE A 21 -3.17 3.91 1.51
CA ILE A 21 -2.79 4.47 0.22
C ILE A 21 -1.58 5.37 0.41
N GLY A 22 -0.53 5.10 -0.35
CA GLY A 22 0.66 5.93 -0.38
C GLY A 22 0.92 6.49 -1.77
N VAL A 23 1.37 7.74 -1.85
CA VAL A 23 1.92 8.30 -3.09
C VAL A 23 3.38 8.62 -2.84
N VAL A 24 4.24 8.01 -3.63
CA VAL A 24 5.70 8.18 -3.53
C VAL A 24 6.31 8.50 -4.90
N THR A 25 7.56 8.99 -4.88
CA THR A 25 8.31 9.22 -6.11
C THR A 25 9.45 8.22 -6.26
N SER A 26 9.97 8.08 -7.49
CA SER A 26 11.18 7.28 -7.75
C SER A 26 12.42 7.83 -7.02
N LYS A 27 12.38 9.08 -6.56
CA LYS A 27 13.41 9.72 -5.73
C LYS A 27 13.23 9.46 -4.23
N LYS A 28 12.23 8.63 -3.86
CA LYS A 28 11.89 8.29 -2.48
C LYS A 28 11.18 9.40 -1.69
N ASP A 29 10.66 10.43 -2.35
CA ASP A 29 9.83 11.40 -1.68
C ASP A 29 8.47 10.78 -1.35
N ILE A 30 8.02 10.92 -0.11
CA ILE A 30 6.69 10.52 0.33
C ILE A 30 5.77 11.74 0.16
N LEU A 31 4.89 11.68 -0.83
CA LEU A 31 3.97 12.79 -1.14
C LEU A 31 2.68 12.71 -0.33
N SER A 32 2.22 11.49 -0.04
CA SER A 32 1.10 11.24 0.89
C SER A 32 1.20 9.85 1.49
N ASN A 33 0.59 9.68 2.68
CA ASN A 33 0.48 8.41 3.36
C ASN A 33 -0.82 8.40 4.17
N VAL A 34 -1.86 7.79 3.61
CA VAL A 34 -3.19 7.72 4.21
C VAL A 34 -3.44 6.31 4.72
N VAL A 35 -3.81 6.19 5.98
CA VAL A 35 -4.21 4.92 6.60
C VAL A 35 -5.60 5.08 7.21
N ILE A 36 -6.50 4.17 6.87
CA ILE A 36 -7.85 4.08 7.43
C ILE A 36 -7.94 2.76 8.20
N ASN A 37 -7.98 2.87 9.53
CA ASN A 37 -8.10 1.73 10.43
C ASN A 37 -9.55 1.25 10.53
N GLN A 38 -9.75 -0.07 10.52
CA GLN A 38 -11.08 -0.70 10.63
C GLN A 38 -11.47 -1.05 12.07
N ASN A 39 -10.69 -0.62 13.07
CA ASN A 39 -10.82 -1.01 14.48
C ASN A 39 -12.23 -0.83 15.08
N SER A 40 -13.01 0.16 14.63
CA SER A 40 -14.36 0.40 15.15
C SER A 40 -15.33 -0.74 14.84
N ASN A 41 -15.17 -1.41 13.71
CA ASN A 41 -16.04 -2.52 13.29
C ASN A 41 -15.58 -3.86 13.85
N LEU A 42 -14.29 -4.02 14.10
CA LEU A 42 -13.68 -5.28 14.53
C LEU A 42 -13.68 -5.47 16.05
N ASN A 43 -13.77 -4.40 16.84
CA ASN A 43 -13.78 -4.46 18.32
C ASN A 43 -14.90 -5.34 18.88
N ASN A 44 -16.04 -5.44 18.18
CA ASN A 44 -17.17 -6.27 18.61
C ASN A 44 -16.91 -7.79 18.44
N TYR A 45 -15.91 -8.18 17.67
CA TYR A 45 -15.62 -9.57 17.31
C TYR A 45 -14.35 -10.12 17.98
N GLY A 46 -13.61 -9.28 18.72
CA GLY A 46 -12.40 -9.70 19.41
C GLY A 46 -11.20 -9.95 18.48
N GLY A 47 -11.26 -9.51 17.22
CA GLY A 47 -10.19 -9.66 16.24
C GLY A 47 -10.66 -9.44 14.80
N VAL A 48 -9.75 -9.66 13.86
CA VAL A 48 -10.02 -9.44 12.43
C VAL A 48 -10.95 -10.53 11.88
N VAL A 49 -12.08 -10.09 11.29
CA VAL A 49 -13.00 -10.95 10.53
C VAL A 49 -12.75 -10.73 9.05
N PRO A 50 -12.14 -11.69 8.32
CA PRO A 50 -11.65 -11.47 6.96
C PRO A 50 -12.70 -10.96 5.97
N GLU A 51 -13.94 -11.45 6.07
CA GLU A 51 -15.02 -11.02 5.18
C GLU A 51 -15.46 -9.58 5.46
N ILE A 52 -15.53 -9.18 6.73
CA ILE A 52 -15.87 -7.81 7.12
C ILE A 52 -14.76 -6.88 6.65
N ALA A 53 -13.50 -7.25 6.91
CA ALA A 53 -12.34 -6.48 6.47
C ALA A 53 -12.34 -6.26 4.95
N ALA A 54 -12.64 -7.29 4.16
CA ALA A 54 -12.71 -7.16 2.69
C ALA A 54 -13.80 -6.17 2.23
N ARG A 55 -14.96 -6.17 2.88
CA ARG A 55 -16.05 -5.22 2.58
C ARG A 55 -15.70 -3.79 2.98
N ASP A 56 -15.05 -3.63 4.12
CA ASP A 56 -14.61 -2.33 4.61
C ASP A 56 -13.52 -1.74 3.70
N HIS A 57 -12.58 -2.56 3.20
CA HIS A 57 -11.63 -2.12 2.18
C HIS A 57 -12.32 -1.56 0.95
N LEU A 58 -13.32 -2.28 0.43
CA LEU A 58 -14.05 -1.83 -0.76
C LEU A 58 -14.75 -0.49 -0.52
N SER A 59 -15.28 -0.27 0.67
CA SER A 59 -15.96 0.98 1.05
C SER A 59 -14.99 2.15 1.26
N ASN A 60 -13.76 1.86 1.70
CA ASN A 60 -12.79 2.87 2.08
C ASN A 60 -11.83 3.29 0.95
N LEU A 61 -11.64 2.43 -0.07
CA LEU A 61 -10.63 2.65 -1.11
C LEU A 61 -10.79 3.96 -1.86
N ASP A 62 -12.01 4.28 -2.29
CA ASP A 62 -12.27 5.53 -3.04
C ASP A 62 -11.95 6.76 -2.20
N HIS A 63 -12.41 6.78 -0.95
CA HIS A 63 -12.12 7.87 -0.02
C HIS A 63 -10.63 8.00 0.29
N ALA A 64 -9.94 6.86 0.53
CA ALA A 64 -8.52 6.86 0.83
C ALA A 64 -7.67 7.37 -0.35
N ILE A 65 -8.02 6.99 -1.58
CA ILE A 65 -7.34 7.45 -2.79
C ILE A 65 -7.54 8.95 -2.99
N ASN A 66 -8.79 9.43 -2.91
CA ASN A 66 -9.09 10.86 -3.06
C ASN A 66 -8.30 11.69 -2.05
N ARG A 67 -8.29 11.27 -0.79
CA ARG A 67 -7.51 11.92 0.26
C ARG A 67 -6.01 11.89 -0.04
N ALA A 68 -5.46 10.78 -0.51
CA ALA A 68 -4.04 10.67 -0.84
C ALA A 68 -3.65 11.58 -2.01
N LEU A 69 -4.53 11.74 -3.00
CA LEU A 69 -4.34 12.66 -4.11
C LEU A 69 -4.39 14.13 -3.65
N GLU A 70 -5.35 14.48 -2.78
CA GLU A 70 -5.43 15.81 -2.18
C GLU A 70 -4.17 16.17 -1.38
N GLU A 71 -3.72 15.27 -0.48
CA GLU A 71 -2.52 15.46 0.32
C GLU A 71 -1.24 15.60 -0.55
N SER A 72 -1.13 14.78 -1.59
CA SER A 72 -0.01 14.85 -2.54
C SER A 72 -0.09 16.01 -3.52
N LYS A 73 -1.24 16.70 -3.61
CA LYS A 73 -1.54 17.75 -4.59
C LYS A 73 -1.38 17.27 -6.04
N LEU A 74 -1.72 16.03 -6.29
CA LEU A 74 -1.67 15.40 -7.60
C LEU A 74 -3.07 15.03 -8.08
N ASN A 75 -3.23 15.04 -9.41
CA ASN A 75 -4.38 14.43 -10.06
C ASN A 75 -4.06 12.98 -10.42
N LEU A 76 -5.07 12.15 -10.51
CA LEU A 76 -4.93 10.74 -10.86
C LEU A 76 -4.19 10.51 -12.19
N LYS A 77 -4.37 11.42 -13.17
CA LYS A 77 -3.67 11.37 -14.47
C LYS A 77 -2.16 11.63 -14.37
N GLU A 78 -1.70 12.26 -13.29
CA GLU A 78 -0.29 12.53 -13.03
C GLU A 78 0.45 11.37 -12.37
N ILE A 79 -0.28 10.31 -11.99
CA ILE A 79 0.30 9.05 -11.52
C ILE A 79 0.85 8.28 -12.71
N ASP A 80 2.07 7.78 -12.59
CA ASP A 80 2.78 7.08 -13.66
C ASP A 80 2.71 5.56 -13.52
N LEU A 81 2.56 5.05 -12.28
CA LEU A 81 2.53 3.63 -11.95
C LEU A 81 1.53 3.37 -10.82
N ILE A 82 0.77 2.30 -10.94
CA ILE A 82 -0.08 1.78 -9.86
C ILE A 82 0.56 0.53 -9.28
N ALA A 83 0.74 0.50 -7.96
CA ALA A 83 1.23 -0.67 -7.24
C ALA A 83 0.18 -1.15 -6.23
N ALA A 84 0.11 -2.44 -5.99
CA ALA A 84 -0.71 -2.98 -4.90
C ALA A 84 -0.05 -4.20 -4.27
N THR A 85 -0.34 -4.46 -3.00
CA THR A 85 0.07 -5.67 -2.33
C THR A 85 -0.63 -6.88 -2.95
N GLY A 86 0.19 -7.77 -3.54
CA GLY A 86 -0.27 -9.01 -4.18
C GLY A 86 -0.29 -10.23 -3.25
N GLY A 87 0.11 -10.06 -2.00
CA GLY A 87 0.21 -11.08 -0.95
C GLY A 87 1.62 -11.18 -0.36
N PRO A 88 1.79 -11.98 0.71
CA PRO A 88 0.76 -12.70 1.48
C PRO A 88 -0.16 -11.75 2.25
N GLY A 89 -1.34 -12.27 2.66
CA GLY A 89 -2.34 -11.53 3.41
C GLY A 89 -3.69 -12.24 3.45
N LEU A 90 -4.70 -11.59 4.02
CA LEU A 90 -6.07 -12.08 3.98
C LEU A 90 -6.59 -12.04 2.55
N ILE A 91 -6.94 -13.21 2.01
CA ILE A 91 -7.24 -13.38 0.58
C ILE A 91 -8.30 -12.40 0.06
N GLY A 92 -9.36 -12.14 0.84
CA GLY A 92 -10.42 -11.20 0.48
C GLY A 92 -9.90 -9.77 0.29
N GLY A 93 -9.10 -9.27 1.25
CA GLY A 93 -8.48 -7.96 1.16
C GLY A 93 -7.49 -7.85 0.01
N VAL A 94 -6.60 -8.84 -0.15
CA VAL A 94 -5.65 -8.89 -1.27
C VAL A 94 -6.37 -8.85 -2.62
N ILE A 95 -7.47 -9.61 -2.78
CA ILE A 95 -8.26 -9.58 -4.02
C ILE A 95 -8.86 -8.18 -4.25
N VAL A 96 -9.46 -7.57 -3.23
CA VAL A 96 -10.05 -6.24 -3.35
C VAL A 96 -9.02 -5.22 -3.83
N GLY A 97 -7.88 -5.12 -3.15
CA GLY A 97 -6.84 -4.15 -3.51
C GLY A 97 -6.22 -4.41 -4.89
N THR A 98 -5.91 -5.66 -5.21
CA THR A 98 -5.30 -6.00 -6.51
C THR A 98 -6.24 -5.81 -7.69
N VAL A 99 -7.51 -6.19 -7.55
CA VAL A 99 -8.52 -6.00 -8.62
C VAL A 99 -8.78 -4.51 -8.82
N PHE A 100 -8.94 -3.75 -7.73
CA PHE A 100 -9.12 -2.31 -7.81
C PHE A 100 -7.93 -1.62 -8.50
N ALA A 101 -6.69 -1.93 -8.06
CA ALA A 101 -5.46 -1.39 -8.63
C ALA A 101 -5.30 -1.71 -10.12
N LYS A 102 -5.58 -2.94 -10.52
CA LYS A 102 -5.54 -3.35 -11.93
C LYS A 102 -6.59 -2.61 -12.77
N SER A 103 -7.81 -2.49 -12.27
CA SER A 103 -8.88 -1.77 -12.96
C SER A 103 -8.53 -0.29 -13.14
N LEU A 104 -7.95 0.32 -12.09
CA LEU A 104 -7.48 1.69 -12.13
C LEU A 104 -6.34 1.87 -13.15
N ALA A 105 -5.34 1.00 -13.11
CA ALA A 105 -4.22 1.02 -14.04
C ALA A 105 -4.68 0.86 -15.50
N MET A 106 -5.61 -0.05 -15.76
CA MET A 106 -6.21 -0.23 -17.09
C MET A 106 -6.96 1.02 -17.56
N SER A 107 -7.77 1.63 -16.69
CA SER A 107 -8.55 2.82 -17.04
C SER A 107 -7.69 4.04 -17.33
N LEU A 108 -6.51 4.12 -16.73
CA LEU A 108 -5.55 5.20 -16.90
C LEU A 108 -4.47 4.90 -17.95
N GLU A 109 -4.49 3.70 -18.53
CA GLU A 109 -3.43 3.21 -19.44
C GLU A 109 -2.03 3.29 -18.80
N LYS A 110 -1.94 2.97 -17.50
CA LYS A 110 -0.69 2.99 -16.72
C LYS A 110 -0.25 1.57 -16.37
N PRO A 111 1.06 1.34 -16.19
CA PRO A 111 1.57 0.06 -15.72
C PRO A 111 1.07 -0.28 -14.31
N TYR A 112 0.95 -1.58 -14.03
CA TYR A 112 0.61 -2.14 -12.73
C TYR A 112 1.73 -3.05 -12.23
N VAL A 113 2.03 -2.96 -10.93
CA VAL A 113 3.00 -3.84 -10.25
C VAL A 113 2.35 -4.45 -9.00
N ALA A 114 2.45 -5.78 -8.88
CA ALA A 114 2.13 -6.49 -7.64
C ALA A 114 3.36 -6.53 -6.75
N VAL A 115 3.23 -6.08 -5.50
CA VAL A 115 4.31 -6.06 -4.50
C VAL A 115 4.07 -7.14 -3.46
N ASN A 116 5.12 -7.84 -3.05
CA ASN A 116 5.03 -8.76 -1.93
C ASN A 116 4.92 -7.96 -0.61
N HIS A 117 3.96 -8.31 0.23
CA HIS A 117 3.69 -7.61 1.50
C HIS A 117 4.91 -7.56 2.43
N LEU A 118 5.62 -8.67 2.57
CA LEU A 118 6.82 -8.74 3.43
C LEU A 118 8.00 -7.96 2.83
N GLU A 119 8.12 -7.94 1.51
CA GLU A 119 9.10 -7.11 0.81
C GLU A 119 8.79 -5.62 1.00
N GLY A 120 7.53 -5.23 0.95
CA GLY A 120 7.08 -3.87 1.29
C GLY A 120 7.54 -3.44 2.68
N HIS A 121 7.34 -4.28 3.69
CA HIS A 121 7.86 -4.03 5.05
C HIS A 121 9.38 -3.95 5.07
N ALA A 122 10.06 -4.88 4.42
CA ALA A 122 11.53 -4.91 4.39
C ALA A 122 12.13 -3.66 3.77
N LEU A 123 11.53 -3.13 2.71
CA LEU A 123 12.04 -1.99 1.97
C LEU A 123 11.64 -0.63 2.55
N THR A 124 10.66 -0.57 3.46
CA THR A 124 10.22 0.69 4.08
C THR A 124 11.37 1.42 4.77
N ALA A 125 12.26 0.71 5.45
CA ALA A 125 13.43 1.30 6.09
C ALA A 125 14.39 2.00 5.09
N ARG A 126 14.38 1.57 3.82
CA ARG A 126 15.17 2.19 2.75
C ARG A 126 14.47 3.38 2.08
N LEU A 127 13.20 3.54 2.33
CA LEU A 127 12.43 4.71 1.90
C LEU A 127 12.71 5.90 2.83
N THR A 128 12.66 5.65 4.15
CA THR A 128 12.79 6.69 5.19
C THR A 128 14.24 6.96 5.59
N ASP A 129 15.10 5.92 5.51
CA ASP A 129 16.48 5.96 5.96
C ASP A 129 17.43 5.47 4.85
N ASN A 130 18.66 5.93 4.88
CA ASN A 130 19.63 5.57 3.86
C ASN A 130 20.35 4.24 4.18
N ILE A 131 19.59 3.21 4.56
CA ILE A 131 20.11 1.89 4.90
C ILE A 131 20.62 1.18 3.65
N LYS A 132 21.86 0.68 3.74
CA LYS A 132 22.50 -0.09 2.65
C LYS A 132 22.30 -1.58 2.87
N TYR A 133 22.31 -2.33 1.77
CA TYR A 133 22.39 -3.79 1.81
C TYR A 133 23.79 -4.28 2.25
N PRO A 134 23.90 -5.44 2.92
CA PRO A 134 22.81 -6.21 3.52
C PRO A 134 22.41 -5.65 4.89
N TYR A 135 21.18 -5.92 5.33
CA TYR A 135 20.72 -5.60 6.70
C TYR A 135 19.77 -6.68 7.24
N LEU A 136 19.59 -6.69 8.56
CA LEU A 136 18.62 -7.55 9.23
C LEU A 136 17.36 -6.76 9.53
N LEU A 137 16.21 -7.32 9.17
CA LEU A 137 14.90 -6.83 9.52
C LEU A 137 14.30 -7.71 10.61
N LEU A 138 13.90 -7.13 11.73
CA LEU A 138 13.03 -7.79 12.69
C LEU A 138 11.59 -7.37 12.36
N LEU A 139 10.81 -8.31 11.81
CA LEU A 139 9.39 -8.13 11.57
C LEU A 139 8.62 -8.71 12.76
N VAL A 140 7.81 -7.87 13.43
CA VAL A 140 6.94 -8.26 14.53
C VAL A 140 5.53 -7.77 14.23
N SER A 141 4.60 -8.70 14.06
CA SER A 141 3.18 -8.42 13.86
C SER A 141 2.31 -9.37 14.66
N GLY A 142 1.01 -9.13 14.68
CA GLY A 142 0.06 -10.04 15.35
C GLY A 142 0.02 -11.46 14.77
N GLY A 143 0.45 -11.66 13.53
CA GLY A 143 0.47 -12.96 12.85
C GLY A 143 1.86 -13.58 12.68
N HIS A 144 2.94 -12.76 12.72
CA HIS A 144 4.30 -13.20 12.40
C HIS A 144 5.34 -12.54 13.27
N THR A 145 6.36 -13.31 13.64
CA THR A 145 7.62 -12.76 14.17
C THR A 145 8.76 -13.44 13.43
N GLN A 146 9.53 -12.66 12.69
CA GLN A 146 10.61 -13.17 11.82
C GLN A 146 11.82 -12.25 11.86
N ILE A 147 12.99 -12.85 11.70
CA ILE A 147 14.23 -12.12 11.37
C ILE A 147 14.53 -12.43 9.92
N ILE A 148 14.60 -11.40 9.08
CA ILE A 148 14.80 -11.50 7.63
C ILE A 148 16.14 -10.86 7.27
N ALA A 149 17.00 -11.61 6.58
CA ALA A 149 18.18 -11.04 5.94
C ALA A 149 17.77 -10.41 4.61
N VAL A 150 17.97 -9.11 4.47
CA VAL A 150 17.72 -8.36 3.25
C VAL A 150 19.05 -8.14 2.54
N ILE A 151 19.23 -8.78 1.38
CA ILE A 151 20.48 -8.84 0.61
C ILE A 151 20.29 -8.36 -0.83
#